data_d7aeb47c7e61bf1de9eaf6179108c140
#
_entry.id   d7aeb47c7e61bf1de9eaf6179108c140
#
_cell.length_a   1.000
_cell.length_b   1.000
_cell.length_c   1.000
_cell.angle_alpha   90.00
_cell.angle_beta   90.00
_cell.angle_gamma   90.00
#
_symmetry.space_group_name_H-M   'P 1'
#
loop_
_entity.id
_entity.type
_entity.pdbx_description
1 polymer ?
#
loop_
_entity_poly.entity_id
_entity_poly.type
_entity_poly.pdbx_seq_one_letter_code
_entity_poly.pdbx_strand_id
1 'polypeptide(L)'
;MKVVLLLGVAIVVAQGQVQDNCDSTLFKHCNVALGSFWNIDSSNIWNDLDQLDRALMSLMRPPYGIDNYVNICNGFSNFYSCLGPQNIQYCLGLIGLVGMGKSPQDAYSYEGFLADWRFKCGAGFFAVYENVTLTACTQSTYVNYNDVIKSTIDAYKRNVTADTDNACTYAQNLMDSFGSVYRNGACRGPTANDAQWYGCSSAREYTNAQFKHCQHSTTCQTRLFNP
;
A
#
# COMPACT_ATOMS: atom_id res chain seq x y z
N MET A 1 -58.83 8.78 -44.90
CA MET A 1 -57.50 9.37 -44.60
C MET A 1 -57.23 9.17 -43.13
N LYS A 2 -56.30 8.26 -42.74
CA LYS A 2 -55.84 8.07 -41.37
C LYS A 2 -54.49 8.77 -41.25
N VAL A 3 -54.40 9.80 -40.44
CA VAL A 3 -53.16 10.50 -40.10
C VAL A 3 -52.50 9.72 -38.97
N VAL A 4 -51.32 9.13 -39.23
CA VAL A 4 -50.47 8.49 -38.21
C VAL A 4 -49.51 9.54 -37.72
N LEU A 5 -49.68 9.98 -36.46
CA LEU A 5 -48.73 10.84 -35.78
C LEU A 5 -47.58 9.97 -35.23
N LEU A 6 -46.41 10.08 -35.83
CA LEU A 6 -45.18 9.51 -35.31
C LEU A 6 -44.61 10.46 -34.24
N LEU A 7 -44.81 10.10 -32.94
CA LEU A 7 -44.12 10.72 -31.83
C LEU A 7 -42.68 10.20 -31.77
N GLY A 8 -41.75 11.00 -32.26
CA GLY A 8 -40.33 10.74 -32.08
C GLY A 8 -39.90 11.01 -30.64
N VAL A 9 -39.64 9.96 -29.88
CA VAL A 9 -39.03 10.05 -28.56
C VAL A 9 -37.52 10.25 -28.79
N ALA A 10 -37.03 11.48 -28.60
CA ALA A 10 -35.59 11.76 -28.54
C ALA A 10 -35.05 11.25 -27.22
N ILE A 11 -34.39 10.09 -27.23
CA ILE A 11 -33.62 9.62 -26.10
C ILE A 11 -32.33 10.46 -26.05
N VAL A 12 -32.29 11.45 -25.16
CA VAL A 12 -31.07 12.14 -24.83
C VAL A 12 -30.24 11.17 -23.97
N VAL A 13 -29.36 10.42 -24.61
CA VAL A 13 -28.30 9.69 -23.91
C VAL A 13 -27.33 10.75 -23.42
N ALA A 14 -27.44 11.12 -22.14
CA ALA A 14 -26.38 11.85 -21.47
C ALA A 14 -25.16 10.92 -21.45
N GLN A 15 -24.28 11.06 -22.43
CA GLN A 15 -22.94 10.49 -22.36
C GLN A 15 -22.21 11.25 -21.25
N GLY A 16 -22.29 10.74 -20.02
CA GLY A 16 -21.34 11.08 -19.01
C GLY A 16 -19.96 10.73 -19.58
N GLN A 17 -19.16 11.72 -19.89
CA GLN A 17 -17.76 11.49 -20.24
C GLN A 17 -17.16 10.74 -19.03
N VAL A 18 -16.89 9.45 -19.21
CA VAL A 18 -16.09 8.68 -18.28
C VAL A 18 -14.71 9.35 -18.32
N GLN A 19 -14.36 10.03 -17.26
CA GLN A 19 -13.07 10.67 -17.14
C GLN A 19 -12.05 9.53 -16.94
N ASP A 20 -11.39 9.13 -18.01
CA ASP A 20 -10.42 8.02 -18.01
C ASP A 20 -9.06 8.42 -17.43
N ASN A 21 -8.96 9.60 -16.80
CA ASN A 21 -7.74 10.14 -16.26
C ASN A 21 -7.92 10.58 -14.80
N CYS A 22 -6.82 10.59 -14.05
CA CYS A 22 -6.76 11.14 -12.70
C CYS A 22 -7.25 12.61 -12.70
N ASP A 23 -8.21 12.94 -11.83
CA ASP A 23 -8.56 14.32 -11.53
C ASP A 23 -7.46 14.94 -10.65
N SER A 24 -6.54 15.64 -11.29
CA SER A 24 -5.39 16.27 -10.64
C SER A 24 -5.80 17.34 -9.63
N THR A 25 -6.93 18.03 -9.84
CA THR A 25 -7.45 19.05 -8.92
C THR A 25 -7.97 18.40 -7.65
N LEU A 26 -8.80 17.38 -7.79
CA LEU A 26 -9.31 16.60 -6.66
C LEU A 26 -8.16 15.90 -5.91
N PHE A 27 -7.21 15.29 -6.66
CA PHE A 27 -6.04 14.66 -6.04
C PHE A 27 -5.26 15.65 -5.18
N LYS A 28 -4.97 16.85 -5.70
CA LYS A 28 -4.27 17.91 -4.96
C LYS A 28 -5.07 18.35 -3.73
N HIS A 29 -6.38 18.50 -3.85
CA HIS A 29 -7.26 18.85 -2.73
C HIS A 29 -7.20 17.78 -1.62
N CYS A 30 -7.37 16.50 -1.98
CA CYS A 30 -7.32 15.40 -1.03
C CYS A 30 -5.92 15.24 -0.40
N ASN A 31 -4.86 15.51 -1.16
CA ASN A 31 -3.49 15.49 -0.65
C ASN A 31 -3.23 16.60 0.40
N VAL A 32 -3.75 17.81 0.17
CA VAL A 32 -3.67 18.89 1.17
C VAL A 32 -4.42 18.51 2.44
N ALA A 33 -5.61 17.91 2.31
CA ALA A 33 -6.38 17.43 3.46
C ALA A 33 -5.62 16.34 4.23
N LEU A 34 -4.94 15.41 3.53
CA LEU A 34 -4.07 14.38 4.13
C LEU A 34 -2.92 15.02 4.91
N GLY A 35 -2.22 15.99 4.31
CA GLY A 35 -1.14 16.72 4.97
C GLY A 35 -1.60 17.44 6.23
N SER A 36 -2.76 18.10 6.17
CA SER A 36 -3.37 18.75 7.32
C SER A 36 -3.72 17.76 8.43
N PHE A 37 -4.25 16.58 8.07
CA PHE A 37 -4.59 15.53 9.03
C PHE A 37 -3.35 14.95 9.72
N TRP A 38 -2.27 14.69 8.98
CA TRP A 38 -1.01 14.19 9.52
C TRP A 38 -0.09 15.26 10.12
N ASN A 39 -0.47 16.54 9.99
CA ASN A 39 0.35 17.69 10.37
C ASN A 39 1.75 17.66 9.72
N ILE A 40 1.80 17.41 8.42
CA ILE A 40 3.02 17.38 7.59
C ILE A 40 2.84 18.23 6.32
N ASP A 41 3.94 18.64 5.71
CA ASP A 41 3.91 19.14 4.34
C ASP A 41 3.72 17.96 3.36
N SER A 42 2.54 17.90 2.75
CA SER A 42 2.16 16.86 1.80
C SER A 42 2.46 17.23 0.34
N SER A 43 2.99 18.41 0.05
CA SER A 43 3.12 18.93 -1.31
C SER A 43 3.93 18.01 -2.24
N ASN A 44 4.88 17.27 -1.69
CA ASN A 44 5.80 16.42 -2.43
C ASN A 44 5.75 14.93 -2.08
N ILE A 45 4.90 14.49 -1.15
CA ILE A 45 4.93 13.09 -0.65
C ILE A 45 4.63 12.05 -1.72
N TRP A 46 3.98 12.45 -2.83
CA TRP A 46 3.67 11.57 -3.96
C TRP A 46 4.67 11.68 -5.11
N ASN A 47 5.73 12.51 -4.97
CA ASN A 47 6.70 12.67 -6.05
C ASN A 47 7.56 11.42 -6.23
N ASP A 48 7.93 10.77 -5.12
CA ASP A 48 8.58 9.46 -5.12
C ASP A 48 8.19 8.66 -3.86
N LEU A 49 8.38 7.34 -3.90
CA LEU A 49 8.05 6.46 -2.78
C LEU A 49 8.90 6.75 -1.53
N ASP A 50 10.13 7.22 -1.72
CA ASP A 50 11.00 7.54 -0.60
C ASP A 50 10.47 8.72 0.21
N GLN A 51 9.83 9.70 -0.45
CA GLN A 51 9.20 10.81 0.26
C GLN A 51 7.99 10.36 1.05
N LEU A 52 7.12 9.53 0.45
CA LEU A 52 5.98 8.97 1.13
C LEU A 52 6.40 8.10 2.32
N ASP A 53 7.39 7.22 2.13
CA ASP A 53 7.92 6.36 3.18
C ASP A 53 8.54 7.17 4.34
N ARG A 54 9.35 8.20 4.06
CA ARG A 54 9.88 9.11 5.08
C ARG A 54 8.78 9.85 5.84
N ALA A 55 7.71 10.27 5.16
CA ALA A 55 6.56 10.88 5.81
C ALA A 55 5.92 9.90 6.81
N LEU A 56 5.69 8.66 6.40
CA LEU A 56 5.12 7.62 7.27
C LEU A 56 6.05 7.25 8.44
N MET A 57 7.36 7.13 8.20
CA MET A 57 8.33 6.95 9.29
C MET A 57 8.30 8.12 10.28
N SER A 58 8.10 9.35 9.79
CA SER A 58 8.02 10.51 10.68
C SER A 58 6.79 10.50 11.60
N LEU A 59 5.72 9.82 11.20
CA LEU A 59 4.51 9.60 11.99
C LEU A 59 4.66 8.43 12.99
N MET A 60 5.59 7.51 12.73
CA MET A 60 5.91 6.38 13.61
C MET A 60 7.05 6.72 14.58
N ARG A 61 6.97 7.85 15.28
CA ARG A 61 7.99 8.26 16.26
C ARG A 61 7.73 7.65 17.63
N PRO A 62 8.78 7.47 18.46
CA PRO A 62 8.59 7.14 19.86
C PRO A 62 7.74 8.19 20.60
N PRO A 63 6.89 7.80 21.57
CA PRO A 63 6.70 6.40 21.99
C PRO A 63 5.96 5.57 20.94
N TYR A 64 6.49 4.37 20.63
CA TYR A 64 5.83 3.44 19.71
C TYR A 64 4.56 2.88 20.34
N GLY A 65 3.47 2.95 19.62
CA GLY A 65 2.18 2.50 20.13
C GLY A 65 1.10 2.46 19.06
N ILE A 66 -0.06 1.95 19.44
CA ILE A 66 -1.18 1.78 18.51
C ILE A 66 -1.65 3.11 17.89
N ASP A 67 -1.54 4.22 18.62
CA ASP A 67 -1.98 5.54 18.15
C ASP A 67 -1.27 5.98 16.87
N ASN A 68 0.00 5.62 16.69
CA ASN A 68 0.75 5.90 15.47
C ASN A 68 0.11 5.19 14.26
N TYR A 69 -0.24 3.89 14.40
CA TYR A 69 -0.95 3.16 13.37
C TYR A 69 -2.33 3.76 13.08
N VAL A 70 -3.11 4.04 14.14
CA VAL A 70 -4.44 4.64 14.02
C VAL A 70 -4.37 5.97 13.26
N ASN A 71 -3.39 6.83 13.60
CA ASN A 71 -3.19 8.10 12.91
C ASN A 71 -2.89 7.90 11.41
N ILE A 72 -1.95 7.02 11.07
CA ILE A 72 -1.59 6.75 9.67
C ILE A 72 -2.78 6.16 8.91
N CYS A 73 -3.44 5.15 9.48
CA CYS A 73 -4.52 4.44 8.82
C CYS A 73 -5.77 5.31 8.63
N ASN A 74 -6.09 6.16 9.60
CA ASN A 74 -7.17 7.14 9.45
C ASN A 74 -6.84 8.18 8.37
N GLY A 75 -5.59 8.61 8.28
CA GLY A 75 -5.15 9.50 7.21
C GLY A 75 -5.34 8.89 5.82
N PHE A 76 -4.91 7.65 5.61
CA PHE A 76 -5.16 6.93 4.36
C PHE A 76 -6.65 6.72 4.09
N SER A 77 -7.44 6.34 5.11
CA SER A 77 -8.89 6.17 4.97
C SER A 77 -9.57 7.46 4.52
N ASN A 78 -9.23 8.59 5.15
CA ASN A 78 -9.75 9.90 4.79
C ASN A 78 -9.33 10.31 3.37
N PHE A 79 -8.07 10.05 3.00
CA PHE A 79 -7.56 10.34 1.66
C PHE A 79 -8.27 9.52 0.58
N TYR A 80 -8.43 8.20 0.79
CA TYR A 80 -9.16 7.36 -0.15
C TYR A 80 -10.65 7.72 -0.22
N SER A 81 -11.27 8.07 0.89
CA SER A 81 -12.66 8.54 0.92
C SER A 81 -12.84 9.86 0.17
N CYS A 82 -11.87 10.77 0.27
CA CYS A 82 -11.85 12.03 -0.46
C CYS A 82 -11.73 11.81 -1.98
N LEU A 83 -10.81 10.92 -2.41
CA LEU A 83 -10.60 10.60 -3.83
C LEU A 83 -11.80 9.86 -4.44
N GLY A 84 -12.44 9.01 -3.66
CA GLY A 84 -13.44 8.07 -4.16
C GLY A 84 -12.85 6.94 -5.02
N PRO A 85 -13.59 5.85 -5.22
CA PRO A 85 -13.08 4.61 -5.82
C PRO A 85 -12.55 4.80 -7.24
N GLN A 86 -13.18 5.64 -8.03
CA GLN A 86 -12.79 5.90 -9.42
C GLN A 86 -11.43 6.63 -9.49
N ASN A 87 -11.26 7.70 -8.71
CA ASN A 87 -9.99 8.45 -8.71
C ASN A 87 -8.85 7.68 -8.01
N ILE A 88 -9.14 6.80 -7.04
CA ILE A 88 -8.13 5.89 -6.50
C ILE A 88 -7.53 5.05 -7.64
N GLN A 89 -8.37 4.47 -8.49
CA GLN A 89 -7.90 3.67 -9.63
C GLN A 89 -7.14 4.51 -10.65
N TYR A 90 -7.65 5.70 -11.00
CA TYR A 90 -7.05 6.56 -12.02
C TYR A 90 -5.82 7.35 -11.54
N CYS A 91 -5.68 7.61 -10.25
CA CYS A 91 -4.56 8.37 -9.71
C CYS A 91 -3.49 7.49 -9.07
N LEU A 92 -3.87 6.37 -8.45
CA LEU A 92 -2.96 5.52 -7.67
C LEU A 92 -2.80 4.10 -8.24
N GLY A 93 -3.61 3.72 -9.22
CA GLY A 93 -3.44 2.46 -9.94
C GLY A 93 -2.33 2.56 -11.00
N LEU A 94 -1.81 1.42 -11.44
CA LEU A 94 -0.69 1.29 -12.38
C LEU A 94 -0.83 2.22 -13.59
N ILE A 95 -1.96 2.14 -14.31
CA ILE A 95 -2.19 2.93 -15.52
C ILE A 95 -2.22 4.44 -15.21
N GLY A 96 -2.87 4.82 -14.11
CA GLY A 96 -2.95 6.21 -13.67
C GLY A 96 -1.58 6.80 -13.33
N LEU A 97 -0.76 6.05 -12.58
CA LEU A 97 0.59 6.46 -12.21
C LEU A 97 1.50 6.62 -13.44
N VAL A 98 1.41 5.70 -14.41
CA VAL A 98 2.13 5.83 -15.69
C VAL A 98 1.63 7.04 -16.47
N GLY A 99 0.31 7.27 -16.51
CA GLY A 99 -0.30 8.47 -17.13
C GLY A 99 0.15 9.78 -16.47
N MET A 100 0.48 9.77 -15.18
CA MET A 100 1.08 10.90 -14.46
C MET A 100 2.60 11.00 -14.60
N GLY A 101 3.22 10.21 -15.49
CA GLY A 101 4.65 10.30 -15.82
C GLY A 101 5.56 9.43 -14.96
N LYS A 102 5.03 8.51 -14.15
CA LYS A 102 5.85 7.50 -13.47
C LYS A 102 6.34 6.45 -14.46
N SER A 103 7.55 5.93 -14.26
CA SER A 103 7.98 4.74 -14.99
C SER A 103 7.07 3.55 -14.62
N PRO A 104 6.87 2.56 -15.52
CA PRO A 104 6.12 1.36 -15.17
C PRO A 104 6.65 0.66 -13.90
N GLN A 105 7.97 0.63 -13.73
CA GLN A 105 8.61 0.03 -12.56
C GLN A 105 8.27 0.79 -11.26
N ASP A 106 8.27 2.14 -11.31
CA ASP A 106 7.86 2.95 -10.17
C ASP A 106 6.38 2.76 -9.88
N ALA A 107 5.52 2.73 -10.91
CA ALA A 107 4.10 2.52 -10.74
C ALA A 107 3.79 1.17 -10.07
N TYR A 108 4.44 0.08 -10.47
CA TYR A 108 4.36 -1.20 -9.76
C TYR A 108 4.85 -1.11 -8.31
N SER A 109 5.90 -0.33 -8.07
CA SER A 109 6.41 -0.12 -6.70
C SER A 109 5.41 0.62 -5.82
N TYR A 110 4.69 1.61 -6.37
CA TYR A 110 3.60 2.30 -5.68
C TYR A 110 2.44 1.35 -5.35
N GLU A 111 2.01 0.53 -6.31
CA GLU A 111 0.93 -0.45 -6.05
C GLU A 111 1.31 -1.42 -4.92
N GLY A 112 2.53 -1.95 -4.97
CA GLY A 112 3.04 -2.83 -3.92
C GLY A 112 3.10 -2.13 -2.56
N PHE A 113 3.64 -0.94 -2.51
CA PHE A 113 3.75 -0.15 -1.27
C PHE A 113 2.37 0.18 -0.67
N LEU A 114 1.42 0.59 -1.50
CA LEU A 114 0.06 0.88 -1.03
C LEU A 114 -0.69 -0.38 -0.61
N ALA A 115 -0.41 -1.54 -1.23
CA ALA A 115 -0.97 -2.82 -0.81
C ALA A 115 -0.41 -3.27 0.55
N ASP A 116 0.90 -3.09 0.78
CA ASP A 116 1.54 -3.31 2.07
C ASP A 116 0.89 -2.44 3.17
N TRP A 117 0.68 -1.16 2.91
CA TRP A 117 0.02 -0.28 3.88
C TRP A 117 -1.47 -0.61 4.08
N ARG A 118 -2.16 -1.08 3.06
CA ARG A 118 -3.54 -1.61 3.24
C ARG A 118 -3.56 -2.83 4.17
N PHE A 119 -2.57 -3.72 4.06
CA PHE A 119 -2.42 -4.82 5.01
C PHE A 119 -2.15 -4.29 6.43
N LYS A 120 -1.19 -3.38 6.59
CA LYS A 120 -0.83 -2.78 7.88
C LYS A 120 -2.01 -2.06 8.54
N CYS A 121 -2.90 -1.46 7.75
CA CYS A 121 -4.12 -0.80 8.24
C CYS A 121 -5.34 -1.73 8.31
N GLY A 122 -5.25 -2.95 7.83
CA GLY A 122 -6.32 -3.96 7.84
C GLY A 122 -5.96 -5.17 8.69
N ALA A 123 -5.71 -6.30 8.05
CA ALA A 123 -5.43 -7.57 8.74
C ALA A 123 -4.19 -7.49 9.65
N GLY A 124 -3.15 -6.77 9.21
CA GLY A 124 -1.94 -6.54 10.01
C GLY A 124 -2.20 -5.72 11.27
N PHE A 125 -3.08 -4.70 11.18
CA PHE A 125 -3.51 -3.92 12.34
C PHE A 125 -4.15 -4.80 13.42
N PHE A 126 -5.13 -5.61 13.04
CA PHE A 126 -5.81 -6.50 13.98
C PHE A 126 -4.86 -7.51 14.63
N ALA A 127 -3.83 -7.94 13.90
CA ALA A 127 -2.85 -8.88 14.44
C ALA A 127 -1.96 -8.26 15.54
N VAL A 128 -1.72 -6.95 15.48
CA VAL A 128 -0.84 -6.26 16.46
C VAL A 128 -1.62 -5.50 17.53
N TYR A 129 -2.91 -5.20 17.30
CA TYR A 129 -3.72 -4.30 18.13
C TYR A 129 -3.78 -4.73 19.61
N GLU A 130 -3.96 -6.00 19.88
CA GLU A 130 -4.11 -6.51 21.25
C GLU A 130 -2.77 -6.74 21.97
N ASN A 131 -1.64 -6.66 21.23
CA ASN A 131 -0.31 -6.93 21.76
C ASN A 131 0.56 -5.68 21.68
N VAL A 132 0.58 -4.89 22.77
CA VAL A 132 1.34 -3.64 22.86
C VAL A 132 2.83 -3.84 22.55
N THR A 133 3.42 -4.96 22.99
CA THR A 133 4.83 -5.26 22.72
C THR A 133 5.07 -5.53 21.25
N LEU A 134 4.17 -6.29 20.61
CA LEU A 134 4.25 -6.55 19.15
C LEU A 134 4.05 -5.25 18.35
N THR A 135 3.06 -4.43 18.74
CA THR A 135 2.82 -3.12 18.12
C THR A 135 4.07 -2.24 18.18
N ALA A 136 4.66 -2.10 19.37
CA ALA A 136 5.84 -1.25 19.53
C ALA A 136 7.06 -1.78 18.78
N CYS A 137 7.31 -3.09 18.83
CA CYS A 137 8.48 -3.67 18.19
C CYS A 137 8.35 -3.69 16.65
N THR A 138 7.16 -3.89 16.08
CA THR A 138 6.96 -3.82 14.63
C THR A 138 7.18 -2.41 14.09
N GLN A 139 6.71 -1.38 14.80
CA GLN A 139 6.98 0.02 14.45
C GLN A 139 8.47 0.36 14.57
N SER A 140 9.09 -0.04 15.68
CA SER A 140 10.53 0.15 15.89
C SER A 140 11.36 -0.54 14.81
N THR A 141 10.96 -1.73 14.36
CA THR A 141 11.62 -2.43 13.26
C THR A 141 11.46 -1.65 11.96
N TYR A 142 10.24 -1.21 11.62
CA TYR A 142 10.01 -0.44 10.40
C TYR A 142 10.86 0.83 10.36
N VAL A 143 10.97 1.57 11.46
CA VAL A 143 11.73 2.82 11.51
C VAL A 143 13.25 2.58 11.55
N ASN A 144 13.72 1.70 12.45
CA ASN A 144 15.15 1.57 12.70
C ASN A 144 15.88 0.61 11.74
N TYR A 145 15.14 -0.25 11.02
CA TYR A 145 15.66 -1.17 10.02
C TYR A 145 15.16 -0.83 8.61
N ASN A 146 14.69 0.41 8.40
CA ASN A 146 14.15 0.85 7.11
C ASN A 146 15.14 0.69 5.97
N ASP A 147 16.43 1.00 6.17
CA ASP A 147 17.46 0.81 5.14
C ASP A 147 17.61 -0.66 4.72
N VAL A 148 17.49 -1.60 5.66
CA VAL A 148 17.52 -3.04 5.38
C VAL A 148 16.27 -3.43 4.59
N ILE A 149 15.10 -2.96 5.01
CA ILE A 149 13.82 -3.19 4.31
C ILE A 149 13.91 -2.68 2.87
N LYS A 150 14.38 -1.44 2.67
CA LYS A 150 14.57 -0.86 1.33
C LYS A 150 15.55 -1.65 0.49
N SER A 151 16.69 -2.04 1.04
CA SER A 151 17.69 -2.83 0.30
C SER A 151 17.16 -4.18 -0.17
N THR A 152 16.26 -4.82 0.60
CA THR A 152 15.61 -6.08 0.18
C THR A 152 14.57 -5.83 -0.91
N ILE A 153 13.81 -4.74 -0.85
CA ILE A 153 12.88 -4.33 -1.92
C ILE A 153 13.66 -4.04 -3.21
N ASP A 154 14.77 -3.31 -3.13
CA ASP A 154 15.58 -2.98 -4.30
C ASP A 154 16.23 -4.22 -4.92
N ALA A 155 16.65 -5.19 -4.12
CA ALA A 155 17.13 -6.49 -4.62
C ALA A 155 16.02 -7.24 -5.35
N TYR A 156 14.83 -7.30 -4.77
CA TYR A 156 13.66 -7.88 -5.42
C TYR A 156 13.34 -7.21 -6.75
N LYS A 157 13.27 -5.87 -6.80
CA LYS A 157 13.00 -5.11 -8.02
C LYS A 157 14.02 -5.41 -9.11
N ARG A 158 15.32 -5.44 -8.78
CA ARG A 158 16.38 -5.77 -9.75
C ARG A 158 16.22 -7.17 -10.30
N ASN A 159 15.95 -8.15 -9.45
CA ASN A 159 15.82 -9.54 -9.84
C ASN A 159 14.61 -9.75 -10.76
N VAL A 160 13.44 -9.20 -10.40
CA VAL A 160 12.22 -9.30 -11.21
C VAL A 160 12.38 -8.59 -12.56
N THR A 161 13.07 -7.45 -12.57
CA THR A 161 13.34 -6.71 -13.83
C THR A 161 14.27 -7.49 -14.75
N ALA A 162 15.25 -8.21 -14.19
CA ALA A 162 16.20 -9.01 -14.96
C ALA A 162 15.59 -10.34 -15.44
N ASP A 163 14.67 -10.92 -14.67
CA ASP A 163 14.10 -12.24 -14.91
C ASP A 163 12.68 -12.33 -14.34
N THR A 164 11.71 -11.89 -15.13
CA THR A 164 10.29 -11.87 -14.73
C THR A 164 9.68 -13.27 -14.62
N ASP A 165 10.22 -14.27 -15.33
CA ASP A 165 9.70 -15.64 -15.30
C ASP A 165 9.86 -16.27 -13.91
N ASN A 166 10.86 -15.84 -13.15
CA ASN A 166 11.10 -16.27 -11.77
C ASN A 166 10.52 -15.32 -10.71
N ALA A 167 9.58 -14.42 -11.07
CA ALA A 167 9.00 -13.42 -10.17
C ALA A 167 8.47 -14.02 -8.86
N CYS A 168 7.84 -15.21 -8.89
CA CYS A 168 7.30 -15.84 -7.68
C CYS A 168 8.39 -16.35 -6.73
N THR A 169 9.53 -16.80 -7.26
CA THR A 169 10.69 -17.15 -6.44
C THR A 169 11.27 -15.91 -5.75
N TYR A 170 11.38 -14.81 -6.48
CA TYR A 170 11.86 -13.54 -5.91
C TYR A 170 10.87 -12.95 -4.91
N ALA A 171 9.55 -13.13 -5.14
CA ALA A 171 8.51 -12.78 -4.19
C ALA A 171 8.66 -13.56 -2.87
N GLN A 172 8.86 -14.88 -2.93
CA GLN A 172 9.11 -15.69 -1.72
C GLN A 172 10.37 -15.21 -0.99
N ASN A 173 11.46 -14.96 -1.71
CA ASN A 173 12.71 -14.47 -1.11
C ASN A 173 12.52 -13.10 -0.40
N LEU A 174 11.72 -12.19 -0.98
CA LEU A 174 11.38 -10.92 -0.32
C LEU A 174 10.57 -11.16 0.94
N MET A 175 9.56 -12.03 0.89
CA MET A 175 8.71 -12.39 2.02
C MET A 175 9.52 -12.98 3.18
N ASP A 176 10.44 -13.90 2.88
CA ASP A 176 11.32 -14.53 3.88
C ASP A 176 12.29 -13.51 4.48
N SER A 177 12.82 -12.60 3.66
CA SER A 177 13.69 -11.53 4.11
C SER A 177 12.97 -10.55 5.05
N PHE A 178 11.76 -10.11 4.70
CA PHE A 178 10.95 -9.27 5.57
C PHE A 178 10.61 -9.97 6.88
N GLY A 179 10.16 -11.22 6.81
CA GLY A 179 9.92 -12.04 7.99
C GLY A 179 11.14 -12.08 8.89
N SER A 180 12.32 -12.30 8.32
CA SER A 180 13.58 -12.32 9.07
C SER A 180 13.93 -10.98 9.69
N VAL A 181 13.76 -9.87 8.95
CA VAL A 181 14.02 -8.51 9.46
C VAL A 181 13.12 -8.20 10.66
N TYR A 182 11.83 -8.49 10.58
CA TYR A 182 10.90 -8.27 11.68
C TYR A 182 11.16 -9.18 12.86
N ARG A 183 11.48 -10.45 12.64
CA ARG A 183 11.82 -11.41 13.69
C ARG A 183 13.08 -11.03 14.47
N ASN A 184 14.12 -10.57 13.77
CA ASN A 184 15.47 -10.34 14.32
C ASN A 184 15.74 -8.86 14.60
N GLY A 185 14.86 -7.95 14.21
CA GLY A 185 14.96 -6.51 14.43
C GLY A 185 14.69 -6.13 15.88
N ALA A 186 13.66 -5.32 16.09
CA ALA A 186 13.28 -4.88 17.44
C ALA A 186 12.42 -5.91 18.18
N CYS A 187 11.77 -6.86 17.48
CA CYS A 187 10.94 -7.90 18.09
C CYS A 187 11.78 -9.07 18.57
N ARG A 188 11.58 -9.49 19.81
CA ARG A 188 12.36 -10.58 20.45
C ARG A 188 11.46 -11.43 21.35
N GLY A 189 11.95 -12.63 21.69
CA GLY A 189 11.25 -13.53 22.59
C GLY A 189 9.88 -13.96 22.06
N PRO A 190 8.82 -13.89 22.86
CA PRO A 190 7.49 -14.41 22.46
C PRO A 190 6.91 -13.74 21.22
N THR A 191 7.24 -12.47 20.95
CA THR A 191 6.71 -11.72 19.80
C THR A 191 7.44 -11.96 18.49
N ALA A 192 8.60 -12.65 18.52
CA ALA A 192 9.45 -12.81 17.35
C ALA A 192 8.76 -13.56 16.19
N ASN A 193 8.00 -14.62 16.50
CA ASN A 193 7.30 -15.41 15.48
C ASN A 193 6.11 -14.63 14.91
N ASP A 194 5.37 -13.89 15.73
CA ASP A 194 4.27 -13.03 15.29
C ASP A 194 4.79 -11.89 14.39
N ALA A 195 5.93 -11.31 14.77
CA ALA A 195 6.59 -10.30 13.98
C ALA A 195 7.12 -10.86 12.64
N GLN A 196 7.63 -12.09 12.62
CA GLN A 196 8.01 -12.77 11.38
C GLN A 196 6.83 -12.94 10.45
N TRP A 197 5.70 -13.41 10.98
CA TRP A 197 4.46 -13.54 10.21
C TRP A 197 4.00 -12.18 9.68
N TYR A 198 4.03 -11.14 10.53
CA TYR A 198 3.64 -9.78 10.16
C TYR A 198 4.49 -9.24 9.01
N GLY A 199 5.82 -9.33 9.10
CA GLY A 199 6.72 -8.89 8.06
C GLY A 199 6.55 -9.67 6.76
N CYS A 200 6.46 -11.02 6.84
CA CYS A 200 6.21 -11.86 5.68
C CYS A 200 4.89 -11.52 4.99
N SER A 201 3.80 -11.35 5.75
CA SER A 201 2.47 -11.03 5.21
C SER A 201 2.43 -9.63 4.59
N SER A 202 3.14 -8.67 5.17
CA SER A 202 3.36 -7.33 4.63
C SER A 202 4.02 -7.40 3.23
N ALA A 203 5.13 -8.13 3.11
CA ALA A 203 5.81 -8.34 1.83
C ALA A 203 4.97 -9.14 0.83
N ARG A 204 4.13 -10.08 1.31
CA ARG A 204 3.21 -10.84 0.46
C ARG A 204 2.20 -9.91 -0.23
N GLU A 205 1.61 -8.98 0.50
CA GLU A 205 0.68 -8.02 -0.11
C GLU A 205 1.40 -7.11 -1.11
N TYR A 206 2.62 -6.68 -0.78
CA TYR A 206 3.47 -5.92 -1.70
C TYR A 206 3.69 -6.66 -3.02
N THR A 207 4.08 -7.93 -2.97
CA THR A 207 4.38 -8.73 -4.19
C THR A 207 3.12 -9.16 -4.94
N ASN A 208 2.04 -9.51 -4.23
CA ASN A 208 0.78 -9.91 -4.85
C ASN A 208 0.09 -8.78 -5.62
N ALA A 209 0.29 -7.52 -5.22
CA ALA A 209 -0.19 -6.38 -5.99
C ALA A 209 0.45 -6.31 -7.38
N GLN A 210 1.71 -6.73 -7.49
CA GLN A 210 2.49 -6.72 -8.73
C GLN A 210 2.30 -8.01 -9.54
N PHE A 211 2.30 -9.18 -8.88
CA PHE A 211 2.26 -10.51 -9.51
C PHE A 211 1.19 -11.39 -8.85
N LYS A 212 -0.06 -11.14 -9.18
CA LYS A 212 -1.22 -11.86 -8.59
C LYS A 212 -1.15 -13.37 -8.73
N HIS A 213 -0.54 -13.88 -9.80
CA HIS A 213 -0.41 -15.32 -10.02
C HIS A 213 0.51 -16.00 -9.00
N CYS A 214 1.41 -15.26 -8.34
CA CYS A 214 2.27 -15.80 -7.30
C CYS A 214 1.55 -16.09 -5.98
N GLN A 215 0.34 -15.61 -5.79
CA GLN A 215 -0.43 -15.78 -4.55
C GLN A 215 -0.58 -17.23 -4.11
N HIS A 216 -0.64 -18.18 -5.07
CA HIS A 216 -0.82 -19.60 -4.80
C HIS A 216 0.49 -20.36 -4.60
N SER A 217 1.62 -19.78 -4.98
CA SER A 217 2.94 -20.41 -4.89
C SER A 217 3.81 -19.85 -3.77
N THR A 218 3.40 -18.75 -3.15
CA THR A 218 4.13 -18.10 -2.05
C THR A 218 3.41 -18.28 -0.73
N THR A 219 4.16 -18.54 0.33
CA THR A 219 3.59 -18.82 1.67
C THR A 219 4.36 -18.11 2.77
N CYS A 220 3.63 -17.59 3.77
CA CYS A 220 4.20 -17.22 5.05
C CYS A 220 4.04 -18.37 6.03
N GLN A 221 5.01 -18.57 6.91
CA GLN A 221 4.82 -19.50 8.02
C GLN A 221 3.57 -19.09 8.79
N THR A 222 2.66 -20.02 8.97
CA THR A 222 1.41 -19.79 9.68
C THR A 222 1.71 -19.34 11.10
N ARG A 223 1.09 -18.23 11.51
CA ARG A 223 0.99 -17.90 12.93
C ARG A 223 0.37 -19.12 13.61
N LEU A 224 1.11 -19.78 14.48
CA LEU A 224 0.51 -20.76 15.36
C LEU A 224 -0.33 -19.95 16.35
N PHE A 225 -1.61 -19.80 16.03
CA PHE A 225 -2.59 -19.39 17.02
C PHE A 225 -2.63 -20.52 18.06
N ASN A 226 -1.85 -20.40 19.12
CA ASN A 226 -2.15 -21.08 20.36
C ASN A 226 -3.34 -20.34 20.96
N PRO A 227 -4.51 -21.01 21.08
CA PRO A 227 -5.66 -20.44 21.74
C PRO A 227 -5.41 -20.17 23.22
#